data_c3d3abc7ae796981712fd3afe35951c5
#
_entry.id   c3d3abc7ae796981712fd3afe35951c5
#
_cell.length_a   1.000
_cell.length_b   1.000
_cell.length_c   1.000
_cell.angle_alpha   90.00
_cell.angle_beta   90.00
_cell.angle_gamma   90.00
#
_symmetry.space_group_name_H-M   'P 1'
#
loop_
_entity.id
_entity.type
_entity.pdbx_description
1 polymer ?
#
loop_
_entity_poly.entity_id
_entity_poly.type
_entity_poly.pdbx_seq_one_letter_code
_entity_poly.pdbx_strand_id
1 'polypeptide(L)'
;KIIGFKRGRVESGCELMMYDEKRTGGAGMVEKEEFYLNSTNGVNKLHVILWHPLEEIRAIVQISHGMCEYVDRYDRLATFLAQHGMMVIGNDHLGHGETAKDEEELGYFPKAKGSETVVDDLYKVTKSIRARYPRIPYFLLGHSMGSFMARRYLMTYGSQLDGAILMGTGSQPPA
;
A
#
# COMPACT_ATOMS: atom_id res chain seq x y z
N LYS A 1 -26.95 -12.50 3.07
CA LYS A 1 -27.51 -11.25 2.51
C LYS A 1 -26.34 -10.42 2.01
N ILE A 2 -26.12 -10.46 0.71
CA ILE A 2 -25.12 -9.63 0.04
C ILE A 2 -25.66 -8.21 0.07
N ILE A 3 -25.03 -7.34 0.85
CA ILE A 3 -25.33 -5.90 0.83
C ILE A 3 -24.46 -5.33 -0.30
N GLY A 4 -25.10 -5.15 -1.46
CA GLY A 4 -24.49 -4.43 -2.56
C GLY A 4 -24.23 -2.99 -2.15
N PHE A 5 -22.98 -2.58 -2.12
CA PHE A 5 -22.60 -1.19 -1.92
C PHE A 5 -22.98 -0.40 -3.17
N LYS A 6 -24.01 0.44 -3.07
CA LYS A 6 -24.31 1.47 -4.06
C LYS A 6 -23.11 2.43 -4.14
N ARG A 7 -22.67 2.72 -5.36
CA ARG A 7 -21.75 3.82 -5.68
C ARG A 7 -22.23 5.09 -5.00
N GLY A 8 -21.61 5.46 -3.90
CA GLY A 8 -21.74 6.77 -3.30
C GLY A 8 -20.80 7.74 -4.04
N ARG A 9 -21.37 8.75 -4.70
CA ARG A 9 -20.65 9.88 -5.27
C ARG A 9 -19.99 10.61 -4.09
N VAL A 10 -18.66 10.55 -3.96
CA VAL A 10 -17.90 11.39 -3.03
C VAL A 10 -17.66 12.72 -3.75
N GLU A 11 -18.45 13.73 -3.41
CA GLU A 11 -18.15 15.12 -3.76
C GLU A 11 -17.07 15.62 -2.81
N SER A 12 -15.87 15.69 -3.28
CA SER A 12 -14.83 16.72 -3.07
C SER A 12 -13.43 16.19 -3.44
N GLY A 13 -12.94 16.57 -4.61
CA GLY A 13 -11.55 16.94 -4.85
C GLY A 13 -10.46 15.87 -4.81
N CYS A 14 -10.75 14.57 -4.72
CA CYS A 14 -9.76 13.52 -4.90
C CYS A 14 -10.25 12.57 -6.00
N GLU A 15 -9.83 12.83 -7.22
CA GLU A 15 -10.07 11.94 -8.35
C GLU A 15 -9.31 10.62 -8.14
N LEU A 16 -9.98 9.68 -7.48
CA LEU A 16 -9.53 8.29 -7.39
C LEU A 16 -9.87 7.63 -8.74
N MET A 17 -9.04 7.88 -9.76
CA MET A 17 -9.10 7.09 -10.99
C MET A 17 -8.54 5.71 -10.68
N MET A 18 -9.43 4.77 -10.33
CA MET A 18 -9.13 3.35 -10.31
C MET A 18 -9.19 2.85 -11.75
N TYR A 19 -8.09 2.31 -12.24
CA TYR A 19 -8.00 1.68 -13.56
C TYR A 19 -7.96 0.17 -13.36
N ASP A 20 -8.79 -0.57 -14.08
CA ASP A 20 -8.88 -2.03 -14.10
C ASP A 20 -8.81 -2.70 -12.70
N GLU A 21 -9.98 -2.90 -12.12
CA GLU A 21 -10.17 -3.61 -10.85
C GLU A 21 -10.32 -5.11 -11.13
N LYS A 22 -9.40 -5.92 -10.64
CA LYS A 22 -9.54 -7.38 -10.64
C LYS A 22 -9.85 -7.84 -9.22
N ARG A 23 -10.91 -8.60 -9.05
CA ARG A 23 -11.27 -9.25 -7.78
C ARG A 23 -11.19 -10.75 -7.91
N THR A 24 -10.51 -11.40 -6.98
CA THR A 24 -10.40 -12.84 -6.87
C THR A 24 -10.76 -13.26 -5.46
N GLY A 25 -11.48 -14.34 -5.32
CA GLY A 25 -11.92 -14.90 -4.05
C GLY A 25 -13.26 -15.62 -4.23
N GLY A 26 -13.50 -16.65 -3.42
CA GLY A 26 -14.75 -17.41 -3.37
C GLY A 26 -15.31 -17.45 -1.95
N ALA A 27 -16.47 -18.06 -1.76
CA ALA A 27 -17.09 -18.20 -0.44
C ALA A 27 -16.12 -18.82 0.57
N GLY A 28 -15.81 -18.08 1.66
CA GLY A 28 -14.89 -18.51 2.70
C GLY A 28 -13.40 -18.25 2.44
N MET A 29 -13.04 -17.65 1.30
CA MET A 29 -11.67 -17.19 1.01
C MET A 29 -11.54 -15.69 1.16
N VAL A 30 -10.33 -15.24 1.56
CA VAL A 30 -9.98 -13.81 1.59
C VAL A 30 -10.13 -13.23 0.18
N GLU A 31 -10.89 -12.15 0.05
CA GLU A 31 -11.04 -11.44 -1.21
C GLU A 31 -9.80 -10.59 -1.47
N LYS A 32 -9.21 -10.75 -2.64
CA LYS A 32 -8.06 -9.97 -3.10
C LYS A 32 -8.51 -9.05 -4.24
N GLU A 33 -8.24 -7.77 -4.09
CA GLU A 33 -8.54 -6.71 -5.05
C GLU A 33 -7.23 -6.11 -5.55
N GLU A 34 -7.05 -6.03 -6.86
CA GLU A 34 -5.91 -5.40 -7.51
C GLU A 34 -6.37 -4.20 -8.34
N PHE A 35 -5.67 -3.08 -8.21
CA PHE A 35 -6.00 -1.85 -8.93
C PHE A 35 -4.76 -0.95 -9.08
N TYR A 36 -4.90 0.11 -9.86
CA TYR A 36 -3.83 1.08 -10.09
C TYR A 36 -4.18 2.47 -9.58
N LEU A 37 -3.20 3.15 -9.00
CA LEU A 37 -3.26 4.58 -8.64
C LEU A 37 -2.17 5.34 -9.41
N ASN A 38 -2.43 6.57 -9.82
CA ASN A 38 -1.37 7.40 -10.38
C ASN A 38 -0.30 7.67 -9.33
N SER A 39 0.96 7.44 -9.65
CA SER A 39 2.09 7.87 -8.80
C SER A 39 2.13 9.38 -8.67
N THR A 40 2.71 9.86 -7.58
CA THR A 40 2.96 11.28 -7.34
C THR A 40 4.02 11.86 -8.28
N ASN A 41 4.78 11.02 -8.99
CA ASN A 41 5.69 11.47 -10.05
C ASN A 41 4.97 11.90 -11.34
N GLY A 42 3.66 11.67 -11.47
CA GLY A 42 2.85 12.03 -12.63
C GLY A 42 3.08 11.16 -13.87
N VAL A 43 3.87 10.10 -13.79
CA VAL A 43 4.31 9.27 -14.94
C VAL A 43 3.92 7.82 -14.78
N ASN A 44 4.20 7.21 -13.62
CA ASN A 44 3.93 5.81 -13.34
C ASN A 44 2.52 5.61 -12.75
N LYS A 45 2.03 4.40 -12.90
CA LYS A 45 0.86 3.90 -12.18
C LYS A 45 1.34 2.92 -11.12
N LEU A 46 0.97 3.14 -9.88
CA LEU A 46 1.25 2.24 -8.77
C LEU A 46 0.32 1.04 -8.88
N HIS A 47 0.85 -0.14 -9.01
CA HIS A 47 0.11 -1.37 -8.80
C HIS A 47 -0.16 -1.54 -7.30
N VAL A 48 -1.41 -1.73 -6.94
CA VAL A 48 -1.88 -1.81 -5.55
C VAL A 48 -2.67 -3.09 -5.37
N ILE A 49 -2.40 -3.79 -4.27
CA ILE A 49 -3.16 -4.98 -3.87
C ILE A 49 -3.78 -4.72 -2.50
N LEU A 50 -5.05 -5.12 -2.37
CA LEU A 50 -5.84 -5.03 -1.15
C LEU A 50 -6.41 -6.42 -0.81
N TRP A 51 -6.15 -6.90 0.40
CA TRP A 51 -6.73 -8.11 0.96
C TRP A 51 -7.81 -7.74 1.96
N HIS A 52 -9.05 -8.10 1.63
CA HIS A 52 -10.20 -7.81 2.47
C HIS A 52 -10.36 -8.88 3.56
N PRO A 53 -10.64 -8.49 4.82
CA PRO A 53 -10.96 -9.46 5.85
C PRO A 53 -12.30 -10.13 5.57
N LEU A 54 -12.45 -11.36 6.05
CA LEU A 54 -13.70 -12.12 5.95
C LEU A 54 -14.81 -11.55 6.83
N GLU A 55 -14.45 -10.79 7.85
CA GLU A 55 -15.34 -10.24 8.86
C GLU A 55 -15.14 -8.73 8.98
N GLU A 56 -15.62 -8.14 10.08
CA GLU A 56 -15.47 -6.73 10.36
C GLU A 56 -13.98 -6.30 10.40
N ILE A 57 -13.68 -5.16 9.78
CA ILE A 57 -12.32 -4.59 9.75
C ILE A 57 -11.98 -4.03 11.12
N ARG A 58 -11.03 -4.66 11.83
CA ARG A 58 -10.54 -4.23 13.13
C ARG A 58 -9.31 -3.33 13.05
N ALA A 59 -8.50 -3.51 12.02
CA ALA A 59 -7.30 -2.72 11.76
C ALA A 59 -6.96 -2.74 10.26
N ILE A 60 -6.13 -1.80 9.83
CA ILE A 60 -5.56 -1.74 8.50
C ILE A 60 -4.04 -1.83 8.62
N VAL A 61 -3.42 -2.68 7.83
CA VAL A 61 -1.96 -2.82 7.75
C VAL A 61 -1.52 -2.50 6.32
N GLN A 62 -0.79 -1.41 6.17
CA GLN A 62 -0.16 -1.07 4.89
C GLN A 62 1.25 -1.65 4.85
N ILE A 63 1.63 -2.29 3.73
CA ILE A 63 2.93 -2.90 3.54
C ILE A 63 3.79 -2.02 2.64
N SER A 64 5.02 -1.72 3.09
CA SER A 64 6.10 -1.14 2.31
C SER A 64 7.18 -2.22 2.15
N HIS A 65 7.26 -2.82 0.96
CA HIS A 65 8.12 -3.96 0.67
C HIS A 65 9.61 -3.59 0.55
N GLY A 66 10.49 -4.59 0.55
CA GLY A 66 11.93 -4.43 0.44
C GLY A 66 12.43 -4.25 -0.99
N MET A 67 13.76 -4.17 -1.13
CA MET A 67 14.42 -4.11 -2.44
C MET A 67 14.30 -5.45 -3.15
N CYS A 68 14.21 -5.43 -4.49
CA CYS A 68 14.14 -6.63 -5.34
C CYS A 68 12.97 -7.57 -5.01
N GLU A 69 11.91 -7.03 -4.46
CA GLU A 69 10.65 -7.74 -4.23
C GLU A 69 9.45 -6.88 -4.64
N TYR A 70 8.25 -7.37 -4.41
CA TYR A 70 7.00 -6.74 -4.80
C TYR A 70 5.91 -7.09 -3.79
N VAL A 71 4.81 -6.37 -3.81
CA VAL A 71 3.78 -6.47 -2.76
C VAL A 71 3.14 -7.85 -2.67
N ASP A 72 2.95 -8.54 -3.80
CA ASP A 72 2.31 -9.86 -3.82
C ASP A 72 3.13 -10.97 -3.12
N ARG A 73 4.44 -10.76 -2.91
CA ARG A 73 5.25 -11.67 -2.06
C ARG A 73 4.74 -11.75 -0.62
N TYR A 74 3.98 -10.80 -0.19
CA TYR A 74 3.37 -10.77 1.14
C TYR A 74 2.00 -11.44 1.21
N ASP A 75 1.52 -12.06 0.11
CA ASP A 75 0.20 -12.68 0.01
C ASP A 75 -0.11 -13.63 1.19
N ARG A 76 0.84 -14.50 1.55
CA ARG A 76 0.68 -15.41 2.69
C ARG A 76 0.47 -14.67 4.02
N LEU A 77 1.25 -13.62 4.29
CA LEU A 77 1.11 -12.80 5.50
C LEU A 77 -0.21 -12.01 5.45
N ALA A 78 -0.48 -11.40 4.31
CA ALA A 78 -1.67 -10.58 4.11
C ALA A 78 -2.96 -11.40 4.26
N THR A 79 -2.99 -12.59 3.66
CA THR A 79 -4.10 -13.55 3.82
C THR A 79 -4.28 -13.96 5.29
N PHE A 80 -3.20 -14.28 5.99
CA PHE A 80 -3.26 -14.60 7.41
C PHE A 80 -3.84 -13.44 8.24
N LEU A 81 -3.37 -12.22 8.01
CA LEU A 81 -3.86 -11.03 8.70
C LEU A 81 -5.34 -10.76 8.38
N ALA A 82 -5.72 -10.91 7.10
CA ALA A 82 -7.10 -10.72 6.67
C ALA A 82 -8.06 -11.74 7.30
N GLN A 83 -7.65 -13.00 7.44
CA GLN A 83 -8.40 -14.02 8.18
C GLN A 83 -8.60 -13.67 9.67
N HIS A 84 -7.77 -12.75 10.20
CA HIS A 84 -7.86 -12.27 11.58
C HIS A 84 -8.46 -10.86 11.71
N GLY A 85 -9.22 -10.42 10.71
CA GLY A 85 -9.96 -9.15 10.74
C GLY A 85 -9.09 -7.92 10.44
N MET A 86 -7.93 -8.08 9.85
CA MET A 86 -7.07 -6.97 9.43
C MET A 86 -7.13 -6.81 7.91
N MET A 87 -7.60 -5.66 7.43
CA MET A 87 -7.43 -5.31 6.02
C MET A 87 -5.96 -5.06 5.74
N VAL A 88 -5.42 -5.68 4.69
CA VAL A 88 -4.03 -5.45 4.29
C VAL A 88 -4.01 -4.77 2.93
N ILE A 89 -3.14 -3.77 2.78
CA ILE A 89 -2.92 -3.07 1.51
C ILE A 89 -1.44 -2.85 1.31
N GLY A 90 -1.01 -2.86 0.06
CA GLY A 90 0.34 -2.46 -0.32
C GLY A 90 0.41 -2.11 -1.78
N ASN A 91 1.45 -1.41 -2.16
CA ASN A 91 1.75 -1.12 -3.55
C ASN A 91 3.16 -1.56 -3.90
N ASP A 92 3.37 -1.89 -5.16
CA ASP A 92 4.71 -2.00 -5.70
C ASP A 92 5.33 -0.60 -5.75
N HIS A 93 6.55 -0.47 -5.20
CA HIS A 93 7.30 0.79 -5.25
C HIS A 93 7.73 1.10 -6.68
N LEU A 94 8.07 2.36 -6.97
CA LEU A 94 8.69 2.72 -8.24
C LEU A 94 9.87 1.78 -8.53
N GLY A 95 10.02 1.38 -9.79
CA GLY A 95 11.05 0.45 -10.21
C GLY A 95 10.88 -0.99 -9.69
N HIS A 96 9.70 -1.38 -9.22
CA HIS A 96 9.43 -2.72 -8.71
C HIS A 96 8.08 -3.25 -9.20
N GLY A 97 7.99 -4.58 -9.30
CA GLY A 97 6.78 -5.30 -9.64
C GLY A 97 6.06 -4.73 -10.87
N GLU A 98 4.74 -4.67 -10.80
CA GLU A 98 3.86 -4.17 -11.87
C GLU A 98 3.81 -2.62 -11.95
N THR A 99 4.50 -1.90 -11.05
CA THR A 99 4.66 -0.44 -11.11
C THR A 99 5.78 -0.04 -12.08
N ALA A 100 6.79 -0.89 -12.28
CA ALA A 100 7.79 -0.70 -13.33
C ALA A 100 7.14 -0.88 -14.70
N LYS A 101 7.41 0.04 -15.65
CA LYS A 101 6.82 0.00 -16.99
C LYS A 101 7.47 -1.06 -17.89
N ASP A 102 8.75 -1.27 -17.65
CA ASP A 102 9.60 -2.17 -18.44
C ASP A 102 10.78 -2.67 -17.59
N GLU A 103 11.59 -3.54 -18.17
CA GLU A 103 12.75 -4.10 -17.50
C GLU A 103 13.85 -3.05 -17.21
N GLU A 104 13.90 -1.95 -17.94
CA GLU A 104 14.89 -0.88 -17.74
C GLU A 104 14.58 -0.04 -16.49
N GLU A 105 13.30 0.02 -16.08
CA GLU A 105 12.90 0.67 -14.84
C GLU A 105 13.14 -0.19 -13.58
N LEU A 106 13.39 -1.51 -13.73
CA LEU A 106 13.53 -2.40 -12.58
C LEU A 106 14.72 -2.02 -11.69
N GLY A 107 14.47 -1.85 -10.40
CA GLY A 107 15.44 -1.44 -9.39
C GLY A 107 15.84 0.02 -9.46
N TYR A 108 15.24 0.81 -10.33
CA TYR A 108 15.61 2.20 -10.52
C TYR A 108 14.68 3.17 -9.77
N PHE A 109 15.29 4.03 -9.00
CA PHE A 109 14.66 5.22 -8.47
C PHE A 109 15.22 6.47 -9.16
N PRO A 110 14.38 7.44 -9.57
CA PRO A 110 14.88 8.69 -10.11
C PRO A 110 15.89 9.35 -9.18
N LYS A 111 17.06 9.80 -9.72
CA LYS A 111 18.12 10.43 -8.92
C LYS A 111 17.63 11.65 -8.13
N ALA A 112 16.72 12.40 -8.73
CA ALA A 112 16.10 13.55 -8.07
C ALA A 112 14.79 13.10 -7.38
N LYS A 113 14.74 13.21 -6.06
CA LYS A 113 13.54 12.95 -5.24
C LYS A 113 12.95 11.53 -5.32
N GLY A 114 13.69 10.53 -5.73
CA GLY A 114 13.17 9.17 -5.87
C GLY A 114 12.62 8.61 -4.56
N SER A 115 13.36 8.74 -3.47
CA SER A 115 12.92 8.26 -2.15
C SER A 115 11.75 9.09 -1.59
N GLU A 116 11.72 10.40 -1.85
CA GLU A 116 10.59 11.26 -1.51
C GLU A 116 9.32 10.81 -2.22
N THR A 117 9.42 10.59 -3.52
CA THR A 117 8.29 10.13 -4.34
C THR A 117 7.72 8.81 -3.84
N VAL A 118 8.58 7.83 -3.49
CA VAL A 118 8.12 6.55 -2.92
C VAL A 118 7.36 6.77 -1.61
N VAL A 119 7.83 7.68 -0.76
CA VAL A 119 7.15 8.00 0.51
C VAL A 119 5.83 8.73 0.27
N ASP A 120 5.78 9.65 -0.68
CA ASP A 120 4.58 10.37 -1.07
C ASP A 120 3.54 9.41 -1.70
N ASP A 121 4.00 8.43 -2.46
CA ASP A 121 3.16 7.37 -3.02
C ASP A 121 2.56 6.48 -1.91
N LEU A 122 3.36 6.09 -0.92
CA LEU A 122 2.85 5.39 0.27
C LEU A 122 1.78 6.23 0.97
N TYR A 123 2.00 7.54 1.13
CA TYR A 123 1.00 8.42 1.72
C TYR A 123 -0.26 8.55 0.87
N LYS A 124 -0.13 8.57 -0.44
CA LYS A 124 -1.27 8.58 -1.35
C LYS A 124 -2.16 7.33 -1.16
N VAL A 125 -1.54 6.15 -1.02
CA VAL A 125 -2.26 4.91 -0.69
C VAL A 125 -2.95 5.05 0.67
N THR A 126 -2.24 5.51 1.71
CA THR A 126 -2.84 5.76 3.04
C THR A 126 -4.06 6.68 2.94
N LYS A 127 -3.96 7.80 2.23
CA LYS A 127 -5.07 8.76 2.05
C LYS A 127 -6.28 8.10 1.38
N SER A 128 -6.07 7.28 0.37
CA SER A 128 -7.15 6.63 -0.36
C SER A 128 -7.96 5.70 0.54
N ILE A 129 -7.27 4.97 1.42
CA ILE A 129 -7.91 4.05 2.36
C ILE A 129 -8.52 4.79 3.55
N ARG A 130 -7.82 5.76 4.11
CA ARG A 130 -8.36 6.60 5.20
C ARG A 130 -9.66 7.33 4.81
N ALA A 131 -9.79 7.73 3.55
CA ALA A 131 -11.03 8.32 3.04
C ALA A 131 -12.22 7.35 3.10
N ARG A 132 -11.97 6.04 2.91
CA ARG A 132 -13.00 4.99 2.98
C ARG A 132 -13.25 4.51 4.42
N TYR A 133 -12.18 4.46 5.25
CA TYR A 133 -12.18 3.89 6.59
C TYR A 133 -11.56 4.85 7.62
N PRO A 134 -12.16 6.02 7.89
CA PRO A 134 -11.51 7.10 8.65
C PRO A 134 -11.28 6.79 10.12
N ARG A 135 -11.99 5.82 10.69
CA ARG A 135 -11.95 5.50 12.13
C ARG A 135 -11.25 4.17 12.45
N ILE A 136 -10.82 3.45 11.44
CA ILE A 136 -10.14 2.16 11.65
C ILE A 136 -8.66 2.41 11.96
N PRO A 137 -8.08 1.80 13.01
CA PRO A 137 -6.66 1.90 13.32
C PRO A 137 -5.80 1.51 12.12
N TYR A 138 -4.76 2.29 11.82
CA TYR A 138 -3.94 2.17 10.62
C TYR A 138 -2.47 2.01 10.96
N PHE A 139 -1.86 0.94 10.49
CA PHE A 139 -0.48 0.60 10.76
C PHE A 139 0.33 0.50 9.47
N LEU A 140 1.61 0.92 9.53
CA LEU A 140 2.55 0.77 8.43
C LEU A 140 3.60 -0.29 8.79
N LEU A 141 3.71 -1.35 7.98
CA LEU A 141 4.76 -2.35 8.07
C LEU A 141 5.78 -2.10 6.97
N GLY A 142 7.01 -1.79 7.34
CA GLY A 142 8.14 -1.64 6.43
C GLY A 142 9.18 -2.75 6.62
N HIS A 143 9.52 -3.44 5.54
CA HIS A 143 10.54 -4.50 5.55
C HIS A 143 11.79 -4.06 4.76
N SER A 144 12.99 -4.27 5.31
CA SER A 144 14.27 -3.99 4.66
C SER A 144 14.31 -2.55 4.09
N MET A 145 14.46 -2.35 2.78
CA MET A 145 14.36 -1.04 2.13
C MET A 145 13.05 -0.32 2.51
N GLY A 146 11.92 -1.03 2.54
CA GLY A 146 10.63 -0.48 2.96
C GLY A 146 10.63 0.03 4.40
N SER A 147 11.49 -0.50 5.27
CA SER A 147 11.64 0.02 6.64
C SER A 147 12.29 1.40 6.66
N PHE A 148 13.21 1.70 5.74
CA PHE A 148 13.79 3.04 5.60
C PHE A 148 12.74 4.03 5.06
N MET A 149 11.91 3.59 4.09
CA MET A 149 10.78 4.38 3.59
C MET A 149 9.75 4.64 4.69
N ALA A 150 9.43 3.64 5.49
CA ALA A 150 8.53 3.77 6.64
C ALA A 150 9.07 4.75 7.69
N ARG A 151 10.38 4.75 7.98
CA ARG A 151 10.99 5.72 8.89
C ARG A 151 10.88 7.15 8.34
N ARG A 152 11.12 7.35 7.04
CA ARG A 152 10.94 8.65 6.41
C ARG A 152 9.45 9.07 6.40
N TYR A 153 8.56 8.12 6.14
CA TYR A 153 7.12 8.33 6.24
C TYR A 153 6.71 8.84 7.63
N LEU A 154 7.23 8.20 8.70
CA LEU A 154 6.96 8.62 10.07
C LEU A 154 7.39 10.06 10.36
N MET A 155 8.49 10.51 9.80
CA MET A 155 8.99 11.89 9.97
C MET A 155 8.09 12.92 9.27
N THR A 156 7.41 12.55 8.19
CA THR A 156 6.64 13.47 7.35
C THR A 156 5.13 13.32 7.58
N TYR A 157 4.65 12.09 7.66
CA TYR A 157 3.23 11.72 7.67
C TYR A 157 2.84 10.85 8.89
N GLY A 158 3.68 10.78 9.91
CA GLY A 158 3.50 9.88 11.06
C GLY A 158 2.16 10.07 11.80
N SER A 159 1.60 11.29 11.79
CA SER A 159 0.28 11.57 12.36
C SER A 159 -0.89 10.85 11.67
N GLN A 160 -0.64 10.25 10.51
CA GLN A 160 -1.63 9.45 9.77
C GLN A 160 -1.67 7.99 10.23
N LEU A 161 -0.78 7.57 11.13
CA LEU A 161 -0.64 6.21 11.59
C LEU A 161 -0.93 6.09 13.08
N ASP A 162 -1.54 4.97 13.46
CA ASP A 162 -1.70 4.57 14.87
C ASP A 162 -0.47 3.76 15.35
N GLY A 163 0.37 3.28 14.42
CA GLY A 163 1.63 2.63 14.73
C GLY A 163 2.41 2.21 13.49
N ALA A 164 3.66 1.80 13.69
CA ALA A 164 4.52 1.27 12.63
C ALA A 164 5.32 0.06 13.08
N ILE A 165 5.56 -0.87 12.16
CA ILE A 165 6.37 -2.06 12.35
C ILE A 165 7.57 -1.94 11.41
N LEU A 166 8.78 -1.85 11.98
CA LEU A 166 10.02 -1.74 11.23
C LEU A 166 10.78 -3.08 11.34
N MET A 167 10.82 -3.81 10.23
CA MET A 167 11.41 -5.14 10.17
C MET A 167 12.64 -5.13 9.27
N GLY A 168 13.74 -5.75 9.74
CA GLY A 168 14.98 -5.79 8.96
C GLY A 168 15.57 -4.41 8.69
N THR A 169 15.34 -3.46 9.58
CA THR A 169 15.88 -2.09 9.48
C THR A 169 17.35 -2.04 9.90
N GLY A 170 18.04 -0.98 9.52
CA GLY A 170 19.42 -0.74 9.89
C GLY A 170 19.70 0.74 10.12
N SER A 171 20.91 1.03 10.57
CA SER A 171 21.46 2.37 10.63
C SER A 171 22.86 2.35 10.00
N GLN A 172 23.20 3.40 9.24
CA GLN A 172 24.59 3.64 8.89
C GLN A 172 25.26 4.41 10.03
N PRO A 173 26.44 3.96 10.53
CA PRO A 173 27.22 4.81 11.41
C PRO A 173 27.60 6.11 10.68
N PRO A 174 27.76 7.22 11.41
CA PRO A 174 28.28 8.44 10.80
C PRO A 174 29.65 8.14 10.17
N ALA A 175 29.87 8.67 8.97
CA ALA A 175 31.13 8.58 8.25
C ALA A 175 32.22 9.35 8.99
#